data_bb68ee9aa8bfe2bce8380c3728a56c28
#
_entry.id   bb68ee9aa8bfe2bce8380c3728a56c28
#
_cell.length_a   1.000
_cell.length_b   1.000
_cell.length_c   1.000
_cell.angle_alpha   90.00
_cell.angle_beta   90.00
_cell.angle_gamma   90.00
#
_symmetry.space_group_name_H-M   'P 1'
#
loop_
_entity.id
_entity.type
_entity.pdbx_description
1 polymer ?
#
loop_
_entity_poly.entity_id
_entity_poly.type
_entity_poly.pdbx_seq_one_letter_code
_entity_poly.pdbx_strand_id
1 'polypeptide(L)'
;MITHLKNGKIYCPMMGADGVVQDIFIRDGKIIAKPNTSEKISQTYDLTGKIVMAGAIDMHSHIGGGKVNIARMMLPEFQDSKYQETKRYTEPEAHICTLNCSHNAIPNTSDTGFRYIEMGYTAAFEPAILPINARQAHLEMADTPMIDKGGYAMLGNDDYFLRLLNSHADQKAINDYVAWTLHATQAIGIKVVNPGGISAFKFNQRRLNLDENHRHYQLTPRAILKSLSTAVQQLGIAKPLHVHCNNLGAAGNYQTTLDTIGASEGVAMHLTHIQFHSYGKEGDKKFSSAAAQISEALNKNRHITADVGQILFGQTVTASGDSMMQHLNAKHANPKKSVIMDIECDAGCGVVPFKYRDENYVNALQWAIGLEIFLSVEDPWRIFLTTDHPNGAPFTSYPHLIRLLMDKRFRNEAFAKLNLDAQAMSNLKSLDREYSLYEIAIMTRAGAAKLIGLNDRGRLNAGAAADITIYTDQPDREAMFAKPDFVFKDGELVVKNGIVVKVVWGKTHTAKPAFDIGVEKNLKAYFDRYHTIQLDNFKISNDEIAEDGRGGIIIETPSN
;
A
#
# COMPACT_ATOMS: atom_id res chain seq x y z
N MET A 1 -23.90 -1.02 24.40
CA MET A 1 -23.94 -2.50 24.59
C MET A 1 -22.53 -3.03 24.71
N ILE A 2 -22.28 -4.10 25.51
CA ILE A 2 -20.94 -4.67 25.64
C ILE A 2 -20.90 -6.03 24.94
N THR A 3 -19.97 -6.19 24.00
CA THR A 3 -19.65 -7.48 23.39
C THR A 3 -18.41 -8.07 24.07
N HIS A 4 -18.44 -9.33 24.44
CA HIS A 4 -17.36 -10.06 25.08
C HIS A 4 -16.81 -11.14 24.15
N LEU A 5 -15.55 -11.03 23.76
CA LEU A 5 -14.78 -12.03 23.05
C LEU A 5 -13.94 -12.79 24.09
N LYS A 6 -14.32 -14.03 24.39
CA LYS A 6 -13.80 -14.81 25.52
C LYS A 6 -12.80 -15.86 25.04
N ASN A 7 -11.71 -16.06 25.80
CA ASN A 7 -10.73 -17.14 25.60
C ASN A 7 -9.98 -17.11 24.26
N GLY A 8 -9.84 -15.95 23.62
CA GLY A 8 -9.12 -15.83 22.35
C GLY A 8 -7.60 -15.92 22.52
N LYS A 9 -6.88 -16.61 21.62
CA LYS A 9 -5.43 -16.65 21.57
C LYS A 9 -4.91 -15.43 20.80
N ILE A 10 -4.45 -14.42 21.53
CA ILE A 10 -4.12 -13.09 21.01
C ILE A 10 -2.71 -13.05 20.42
N TYR A 11 -2.61 -12.55 19.17
CA TYR A 11 -1.36 -12.14 18.54
C TYR A 11 -1.43 -10.64 18.26
N CYS A 12 -0.87 -9.84 19.17
CA CYS A 12 -0.90 -8.38 19.08
C CYS A 12 0.46 -7.78 19.49
N PRO A 13 1.35 -7.45 18.52
CA PRO A 13 2.69 -6.94 18.82
C PRO A 13 2.72 -5.65 19.64
N MET A 14 1.73 -4.75 19.45
CA MET A 14 1.64 -3.51 20.21
C MET A 14 1.35 -3.74 21.71
N MET A 15 0.88 -4.92 22.08
CA MET A 15 0.65 -5.35 23.46
C MET A 15 1.74 -6.32 23.98
N GLY A 16 2.68 -6.72 23.12
CA GLY A 16 3.62 -7.80 23.42
C GLY A 16 2.96 -9.17 23.55
N ALA A 17 1.72 -9.33 23.07
CA ALA A 17 0.96 -10.58 23.16
C ALA A 17 1.31 -11.50 21.99
N ASP A 18 1.98 -12.62 22.30
CA ASP A 18 2.36 -13.68 21.37
C ASP A 18 1.67 -14.98 21.76
N GLY A 19 0.46 -15.17 21.26
CA GLY A 19 -0.35 -16.38 21.54
C GLY A 19 -0.91 -16.46 22.97
N VAL A 20 -1.06 -15.33 23.64
CA VAL A 20 -1.61 -15.25 25.01
C VAL A 20 -3.14 -15.41 24.97
N VAL A 21 -3.70 -16.30 25.78
CA VAL A 21 -5.16 -16.44 25.92
C VAL A 21 -5.69 -15.31 26.80
N GLN A 22 -6.57 -14.48 26.22
CA GLN A 22 -7.11 -13.30 26.89
C GLN A 22 -8.52 -12.96 26.37
N ASP A 23 -9.32 -12.32 27.22
CA ASP A 23 -10.62 -11.78 26.87
C ASP A 23 -10.48 -10.37 26.29
N ILE A 24 -11.37 -10.02 25.34
CA ILE A 24 -11.51 -8.67 24.80
C ILE A 24 -12.96 -8.21 25.01
N PHE A 25 -13.14 -6.95 25.41
CA PHE A 25 -14.44 -6.33 25.58
C PHE A 25 -14.59 -5.15 24.64
N ILE A 26 -15.74 -5.07 23.98
CA ILE A 26 -16.04 -4.03 22.99
C ILE A 26 -17.26 -3.22 23.46
N ARG A 27 -17.15 -1.89 23.37
CA ARG A 27 -18.25 -0.95 23.60
C ARG A 27 -18.10 0.23 22.64
N ASP A 28 -19.19 0.61 21.97
CA ASP A 28 -19.29 1.79 21.12
C ASP A 28 -18.12 1.92 20.10
N GLY A 29 -17.83 0.82 19.41
CA GLY A 29 -16.80 0.75 18.39
C GLY A 29 -15.37 0.66 18.93
N LYS A 30 -15.14 0.67 20.23
CA LYS A 30 -13.82 0.65 20.87
C LYS A 30 -13.61 -0.58 21.74
N ILE A 31 -12.37 -1.01 21.84
CA ILE A 31 -11.94 -1.98 22.83
C ILE A 31 -11.88 -1.27 24.19
N ILE A 32 -12.48 -1.86 25.21
CA ILE A 32 -12.49 -1.33 26.57
C ILE A 32 -11.74 -2.26 27.53
N ALA A 33 -11.35 -1.72 28.67
CA ALA A 33 -10.89 -2.54 29.80
C ALA A 33 -12.02 -3.47 30.28
N LYS A 34 -11.65 -4.51 31.02
CA LYS A 34 -12.65 -5.44 31.59
C LYS A 34 -13.73 -4.63 32.35
N PRO A 35 -15.02 -4.78 31.98
CA PRO A 35 -16.10 -4.05 32.60
C PRO A 35 -16.30 -4.50 34.05
N ASN A 36 -16.95 -3.65 34.86
CA ASN A 36 -17.34 -3.99 36.23
C ASN A 36 -18.38 -5.10 36.22
N THR A 37 -18.46 -5.87 37.30
CA THR A 37 -19.42 -6.99 37.46
C THR A 37 -20.90 -6.57 37.41
N SER A 38 -21.18 -5.28 37.65
CA SER A 38 -22.52 -4.69 37.54
C SER A 38 -22.94 -4.34 36.10
N GLU A 39 -21.99 -4.28 35.18
CA GLU A 39 -22.27 -3.94 33.78
C GLU A 39 -22.75 -5.19 33.01
N LYS A 40 -23.86 -5.03 32.29
CA LYS A 40 -24.46 -6.13 31.54
C LYS A 40 -23.72 -6.38 30.23
N ILE A 41 -23.19 -7.58 30.04
CA ILE A 41 -22.70 -8.07 28.76
C ILE A 41 -23.91 -8.44 27.90
N SER A 42 -23.97 -7.87 26.71
CA SER A 42 -25.08 -8.08 25.78
C SER A 42 -24.88 -9.29 24.88
N GLN A 43 -23.62 -9.57 24.52
CA GLN A 43 -23.26 -10.68 23.63
C GLN A 43 -21.90 -11.26 24.02
N THR A 44 -21.77 -12.58 23.93
CA THR A 44 -20.50 -13.29 24.20
C THR A 44 -20.20 -14.25 23.06
N TYR A 45 -18.95 -14.23 22.58
CA TYR A 45 -18.39 -15.19 21.66
C TYR A 45 -17.30 -16.00 22.39
N ASP A 46 -17.43 -17.31 22.40
CA ASP A 46 -16.36 -18.19 22.90
C ASP A 46 -15.36 -18.46 21.76
N LEU A 47 -14.14 -17.99 21.92
CA LEU A 47 -13.04 -18.07 20.96
C LEU A 47 -12.00 -19.11 21.36
N THR A 48 -12.37 -20.09 22.20
CA THR A 48 -11.47 -21.19 22.60
C THR A 48 -10.91 -21.89 21.35
N GLY A 49 -9.57 -21.97 21.25
CA GLY A 49 -8.86 -22.56 20.10
C GLY A 49 -8.77 -21.66 18.87
N LYS A 50 -9.23 -20.40 18.95
CA LYS A 50 -9.16 -19.44 17.83
C LYS A 50 -8.03 -18.42 18.03
N ILE A 51 -7.44 -18.03 16.92
CA ILE A 51 -6.45 -16.95 16.81
C ILE A 51 -7.17 -15.62 16.66
N VAL A 52 -6.75 -14.62 17.43
CA VAL A 52 -7.29 -13.27 17.41
C VAL A 52 -6.17 -12.29 17.08
N MET A 53 -6.39 -11.47 16.06
CA MET A 53 -5.49 -10.40 15.62
C MET A 53 -6.28 -9.10 15.42
N ALA A 54 -5.60 -7.96 15.43
CA ALA A 54 -6.20 -6.73 14.92
C ALA A 54 -6.56 -6.89 13.44
N GLY A 55 -7.48 -6.07 12.94
CA GLY A 55 -7.76 -6.00 11.50
C GLY A 55 -6.50 -5.70 10.70
N ALA A 56 -6.33 -6.39 9.59
CA ALA A 56 -5.16 -6.21 8.75
C ALA A 56 -5.23 -4.89 7.95
N ILE A 57 -4.07 -4.35 7.61
CA ILE A 57 -3.90 -3.06 6.95
C ILE A 57 -3.00 -3.24 5.73
N ASP A 58 -3.53 -2.94 4.56
CA ASP A 58 -2.73 -2.84 3.35
C ASP A 58 -2.26 -1.41 3.16
N MET A 59 -0.97 -1.20 3.29
CA MET A 59 -0.38 0.13 3.24
C MET A 59 -0.03 0.61 1.83
N HIS A 60 -0.16 -0.26 0.83
CA HIS A 60 0.23 0.02 -0.54
C HIS A 60 -0.61 -0.81 -1.52
N SER A 61 -1.76 -0.28 -1.90
CA SER A 61 -2.67 -0.91 -2.85
C SER A 61 -3.40 0.13 -3.68
N HIS A 62 -3.36 -0.02 -4.99
CA HIS A 62 -4.10 0.88 -5.88
C HIS A 62 -5.59 0.56 -5.83
N ILE A 63 -6.34 1.37 -5.10
CA ILE A 63 -7.77 1.19 -4.84
C ILE A 63 -8.67 2.32 -5.38
N GLY A 64 -8.10 3.47 -5.76
CA GLY A 64 -8.88 4.59 -6.29
C GLY A 64 -8.11 5.44 -7.30
N GLY A 65 -8.82 5.99 -8.29
CA GLY A 65 -8.28 6.85 -9.34
C GLY A 65 -8.48 6.30 -10.75
N GLY A 66 -8.37 7.15 -11.75
CA GLY A 66 -8.73 6.81 -13.14
C GLY A 66 -8.00 5.61 -13.72
N LYS A 67 -6.69 5.44 -13.42
CA LYS A 67 -5.93 4.25 -13.84
C LYS A 67 -6.43 2.98 -13.15
N VAL A 68 -6.79 3.10 -11.90
CA VAL A 68 -7.28 1.97 -11.09
C VAL A 68 -8.61 1.48 -11.63
N ASN A 69 -9.49 2.37 -12.09
CA ASN A 69 -10.74 2.00 -12.74
C ASN A 69 -10.51 1.15 -13.99
N ILE A 70 -9.60 1.57 -14.85
CA ILE A 70 -9.26 0.81 -16.06
C ILE A 70 -8.62 -0.53 -15.67
N ALA A 71 -7.70 -0.54 -14.70
CA ALA A 71 -7.08 -1.77 -14.20
C ALA A 71 -8.10 -2.76 -13.66
N ARG A 72 -9.07 -2.29 -12.88
CA ARG A 72 -10.15 -3.10 -12.31
C ARG A 72 -10.97 -3.82 -13.37
N MET A 73 -11.24 -3.16 -14.50
CA MET A 73 -11.93 -3.77 -15.63
C MET A 73 -11.17 -4.93 -16.27
N MET A 74 -9.85 -5.03 -16.06
CA MET A 74 -8.99 -6.05 -16.64
C MET A 74 -8.53 -7.11 -15.63
N LEU A 75 -8.80 -6.92 -14.34
CA LEU A 75 -8.42 -7.86 -13.29
C LEU A 75 -9.33 -9.10 -13.35
N PRO A 76 -8.76 -10.32 -13.48
CA PRO A 76 -9.55 -11.54 -13.65
C PRO A 76 -10.51 -11.80 -12.51
N GLU A 77 -10.13 -11.51 -11.27
CA GLU A 77 -10.95 -11.73 -10.09
C GLU A 77 -12.21 -10.86 -10.07
N PHE A 78 -12.21 -9.73 -10.78
CA PHE A 78 -13.41 -8.90 -10.96
C PHE A 78 -14.29 -9.38 -12.12
N GLN A 79 -13.78 -10.29 -12.95
CA GLN A 79 -14.51 -10.90 -14.07
C GLN A 79 -15.06 -12.28 -13.72
N ASP A 80 -14.79 -12.82 -12.56
CA ASP A 80 -15.24 -14.15 -12.15
C ASP A 80 -16.76 -14.15 -11.95
N SER A 81 -17.48 -14.95 -12.77
CA SER A 81 -18.92 -15.11 -12.71
C SER A 81 -19.43 -15.61 -11.35
N LYS A 82 -18.63 -16.39 -10.61
CA LYS A 82 -18.97 -16.83 -9.25
C LYS A 82 -19.15 -15.68 -8.26
N TYR A 83 -18.43 -14.60 -8.46
CA TYR A 83 -18.63 -13.38 -7.68
C TYR A 83 -19.88 -12.60 -8.12
N GLN A 84 -20.32 -12.80 -9.34
CA GLN A 84 -21.49 -12.12 -9.89
C GLN A 84 -22.80 -12.74 -9.40
N GLU A 85 -22.81 -14.06 -9.12
CA GLU A 85 -24.01 -14.81 -8.73
C GLU A 85 -24.30 -14.78 -7.22
N THR A 86 -23.30 -14.53 -6.39
CA THR A 86 -23.49 -14.45 -4.94
C THR A 86 -24.19 -13.14 -4.60
N LYS A 87 -25.46 -13.22 -4.20
CA LYS A 87 -26.11 -12.13 -3.45
C LYS A 87 -25.32 -11.94 -2.15
N ARG A 88 -24.32 -11.06 -2.18
CA ARG A 88 -23.44 -10.76 -1.04
C ARG A 88 -24.17 -10.04 0.08
N TYR A 89 -25.37 -9.56 -0.19
CA TYR A 89 -26.13 -8.72 0.71
C TYR A 89 -27.41 -9.41 1.10
N THR A 90 -27.58 -9.66 2.37
CA THR A 90 -28.83 -10.12 2.95
C THR A 90 -29.73 -8.96 3.38
N GLU A 91 -29.26 -7.72 3.28
CA GLU A 91 -30.00 -6.54 3.73
C GLU A 91 -30.51 -5.71 2.55
N PRO A 92 -31.83 -5.35 2.56
CA PRO A 92 -32.44 -4.55 1.50
C PRO A 92 -31.91 -3.10 1.41
N GLU A 93 -31.24 -2.62 2.44
CA GLU A 93 -30.78 -1.24 2.57
C GLU A 93 -29.37 -0.98 1.99
N ALA A 94 -28.74 -1.98 1.40
CA ALA A 94 -27.47 -1.76 0.76
C ALA A 94 -27.67 -0.95 -0.53
N HIS A 95 -27.72 0.36 -0.41
CA HIS A 95 -27.74 1.32 -1.53
C HIS A 95 -26.65 1.03 -2.59
N ILE A 96 -25.62 0.29 -2.21
CA ILE A 96 -24.55 -0.20 -3.06
C ILE A 96 -25.06 -1.06 -4.22
N CYS A 97 -26.12 -1.85 -4.00
CA CYS A 97 -26.72 -2.65 -5.07
C CYS A 97 -27.37 -1.80 -6.16
N THR A 98 -27.81 -0.59 -5.83
CA THR A 98 -28.45 0.32 -6.81
C THR A 98 -27.41 1.06 -7.66
N LEU A 99 -26.16 1.15 -7.22
CA LEU A 99 -25.09 1.77 -7.98
C LEU A 99 -24.52 0.85 -9.06
N ASN A 100 -24.73 -0.45 -8.96
CA ASN A 100 -24.26 -1.42 -9.95
C ASN A 100 -25.31 -1.67 -11.05
N CYS A 101 -25.71 -0.60 -11.74
CA CYS A 101 -26.68 -0.67 -12.83
C CYS A 101 -26.18 -1.42 -14.07
N SER A 102 -24.88 -1.73 -14.12
CA SER A 102 -24.25 -2.42 -15.26
C SER A 102 -24.37 -3.94 -15.18
N HIS A 103 -25.08 -4.49 -14.18
CA HIS A 103 -25.31 -5.92 -14.02
C HIS A 103 -24.01 -6.76 -14.10
N ASN A 104 -22.97 -6.31 -13.39
CA ASN A 104 -21.68 -6.97 -13.34
C ASN A 104 -20.84 -6.91 -14.62
N ALA A 105 -21.28 -6.19 -15.64
CA ALA A 105 -20.48 -5.99 -16.85
C ALA A 105 -19.25 -5.09 -16.59
N ILE A 106 -19.34 -4.22 -15.59
CA ILE A 106 -18.26 -3.31 -15.18
C ILE A 106 -18.00 -3.48 -13.70
N PRO A 107 -16.83 -3.97 -13.28
CA PRO A 107 -16.44 -4.05 -11.88
C PRO A 107 -16.45 -2.67 -11.22
N ASN A 108 -16.94 -2.58 -10.01
CA ASN A 108 -17.03 -1.32 -9.28
C ASN A 108 -16.08 -1.28 -8.07
N THR A 109 -15.93 -0.10 -7.48
CA THR A 109 -15.06 0.14 -6.33
C THR A 109 -15.51 -0.59 -5.08
N SER A 110 -16.81 -0.84 -4.92
CA SER A 110 -17.35 -1.52 -3.74
C SER A 110 -16.83 -2.95 -3.60
N ASP A 111 -16.58 -3.66 -4.69
CA ASP A 111 -16.02 -5.02 -4.68
C ASP A 111 -14.67 -5.06 -3.96
N THR A 112 -13.87 -4.01 -4.09
CA THR A 112 -12.57 -3.91 -3.40
C THR A 112 -12.74 -4.03 -1.89
N GLY A 113 -13.67 -3.29 -1.30
CA GLY A 113 -13.93 -3.32 0.14
C GLY A 113 -14.40 -4.68 0.64
N PHE A 114 -15.31 -5.32 -0.11
CA PHE A 114 -15.80 -6.66 0.24
C PHE A 114 -14.71 -7.71 0.20
N ARG A 115 -13.86 -7.72 -0.81
CA ARG A 115 -12.76 -8.67 -0.92
C ARG A 115 -11.72 -8.50 0.17
N TYR A 116 -11.41 -7.25 0.57
CA TYR A 116 -10.52 -7.00 1.70
C TYR A 116 -11.09 -7.52 3.02
N ILE A 117 -12.35 -7.19 3.32
CA ILE A 117 -12.94 -7.57 4.60
C ILE A 117 -13.15 -9.08 4.73
N GLU A 118 -13.43 -9.78 3.63
CA GLU A 118 -13.54 -11.25 3.58
C GLU A 118 -12.25 -11.96 3.98
N MET A 119 -11.08 -11.32 3.81
CA MET A 119 -9.77 -11.80 4.26
C MET A 119 -9.34 -11.23 5.63
N GLY A 120 -10.18 -10.39 6.25
CA GLY A 120 -9.88 -9.77 7.54
C GLY A 120 -9.02 -8.51 7.46
N TYR A 121 -8.91 -7.89 6.29
CA TYR A 121 -8.32 -6.56 6.14
C TYR A 121 -9.39 -5.51 6.42
N THR A 122 -9.08 -4.56 7.29
CA THR A 122 -10.01 -3.49 7.72
C THR A 122 -9.58 -2.11 7.25
N ALA A 123 -8.43 -2.00 6.59
CA ALA A 123 -7.95 -0.76 5.99
C ALA A 123 -7.06 -1.03 4.77
N ALA A 124 -7.12 -0.13 3.78
CA ALA A 124 -6.22 -0.13 2.62
C ALA A 124 -5.93 1.31 2.17
N PHE A 125 -4.71 1.56 1.69
CA PHE A 125 -4.22 2.89 1.36
C PHE A 125 -3.75 2.98 -0.09
N GLU A 126 -4.31 3.97 -0.83
CA GLU A 126 -3.91 4.30 -2.20
C GLU A 126 -2.51 4.94 -2.22
N PRO A 127 -1.52 4.29 -2.82
CA PRO A 127 -0.14 4.74 -2.71
C PRO A 127 0.23 5.89 -3.65
N ALA A 128 -0.63 6.30 -4.59
CA ALA A 128 -0.22 7.20 -5.68
C ALA A 128 -1.35 8.10 -6.20
N ILE A 129 -1.79 9.03 -5.37
CA ILE A 129 -2.78 10.04 -5.77
C ILE A 129 -2.06 11.19 -6.51
N LEU A 130 -2.34 11.35 -7.79
CA LEU A 130 -1.98 12.58 -8.50
C LEU A 130 -2.78 13.75 -7.93
N PRO A 131 -2.15 14.85 -7.49
CA PRO A 131 -2.86 15.96 -6.88
C PRO A 131 -4.02 16.50 -7.73
N ILE A 132 -3.84 16.59 -9.05
CA ILE A 132 -4.88 17.06 -9.97
C ILE A 132 -6.08 16.08 -10.08
N ASN A 133 -5.86 14.79 -9.79
CA ASN A 133 -6.89 13.74 -9.85
C ASN A 133 -7.36 13.31 -8.44
N ALA A 134 -6.95 14.01 -7.39
CA ALA A 134 -7.23 13.61 -6.02
C ALA A 134 -8.73 13.52 -5.72
N ARG A 135 -9.53 14.46 -6.25
CA ARG A 135 -11.00 14.42 -6.10
C ARG A 135 -11.58 13.11 -6.65
N GLN A 136 -11.19 12.70 -7.86
CA GLN A 136 -11.65 11.44 -8.44
C GLN A 136 -11.24 10.24 -7.58
N ALA A 137 -9.98 10.19 -7.12
CA ALA A 137 -9.52 9.11 -6.28
C ALA A 137 -10.32 9.00 -4.96
N HIS A 138 -10.59 10.13 -4.32
CA HIS A 138 -11.39 10.15 -3.09
C HIS A 138 -12.86 9.77 -3.32
N LEU A 139 -13.50 10.22 -4.40
CA LEU A 139 -14.87 9.81 -4.73
C LEU A 139 -14.96 8.30 -4.93
N GLU A 140 -13.99 7.70 -5.63
CA GLU A 140 -13.94 6.24 -5.79
C GLU A 140 -13.68 5.52 -4.48
N MET A 141 -12.74 6.00 -3.65
CA MET A 141 -12.50 5.44 -2.32
C MET A 141 -13.71 5.63 -1.40
N ALA A 142 -14.47 6.73 -1.52
CA ALA A 142 -15.71 6.93 -0.78
C ALA A 142 -16.77 5.87 -1.12
N ASP A 143 -16.80 5.38 -2.35
CA ASP A 143 -17.67 4.27 -2.78
C ASP A 143 -17.14 2.88 -2.38
N THR A 144 -16.00 2.79 -1.69
CA THR A 144 -15.43 1.54 -1.16
C THR A 144 -15.90 1.32 0.28
N PRO A 145 -16.85 0.39 0.54
CA PRO A 145 -17.34 0.10 1.89
C PRO A 145 -16.38 -0.76 2.68
N MET A 146 -16.71 -1.09 3.91
CA MET A 146 -16.13 -2.10 4.79
C MET A 146 -14.76 -1.77 5.37
N ILE A 147 -13.96 -0.94 4.71
CA ILE A 147 -12.56 -0.67 5.09
C ILE A 147 -12.30 0.81 5.30
N ASP A 148 -11.36 1.13 6.20
CA ASP A 148 -10.77 2.45 6.26
C ASP A 148 -9.85 2.67 5.06
N LYS A 149 -9.66 3.92 4.67
CA LYS A 149 -8.89 4.30 3.50
C LYS A 149 -8.19 5.64 3.68
N GLY A 150 -7.31 5.93 2.76
CA GLY A 150 -6.56 7.17 2.64
C GLY A 150 -5.58 7.03 1.48
N GLY A 151 -4.79 8.04 1.22
CA GLY A 151 -3.81 7.91 0.14
C GLY A 151 -2.67 8.90 0.26
N TYR A 152 -1.64 8.69 -0.58
CA TYR A 152 -0.42 9.49 -0.58
C TYR A 152 -0.40 10.38 -1.81
N ALA A 153 -0.29 11.72 -1.60
CA ALA A 153 -0.17 12.67 -2.70
C ALA A 153 1.19 12.57 -3.38
N MET A 154 1.19 12.48 -4.69
CA MET A 154 2.43 12.41 -5.47
C MET A 154 3.03 13.80 -5.65
N LEU A 155 4.29 13.96 -5.26
CA LEU A 155 5.13 15.14 -5.50
C LEU A 155 6.49 14.73 -6.06
N GLY A 156 7.29 15.70 -6.45
CA GLY A 156 8.66 15.48 -6.92
C GLY A 156 8.84 15.33 -8.44
N ASN A 157 7.73 15.42 -9.18
CA ASN A 157 7.72 15.53 -10.65
C ASN A 157 6.81 16.65 -11.13
N ASP A 158 6.06 17.26 -10.24
CA ASP A 158 5.16 18.37 -10.54
C ASP A 158 5.95 19.65 -10.79
N ASP A 159 5.51 20.42 -11.79
CA ASP A 159 6.20 21.60 -12.28
C ASP A 159 6.37 22.68 -11.19
N TYR A 160 5.37 22.88 -10.33
CA TYR A 160 5.46 23.91 -9.31
C TYR A 160 6.54 23.61 -8.26
N PHE A 161 6.60 22.39 -7.75
CA PHE A 161 7.64 21.95 -6.82
C PHE A 161 9.05 22.03 -7.44
N LEU A 162 9.18 21.55 -8.69
CA LEU A 162 10.47 21.60 -9.38
C LEU A 162 10.94 23.05 -9.63
N ARG A 163 10.00 23.99 -9.90
CA ARG A 163 10.31 25.42 -9.99
C ARG A 163 10.72 26.02 -8.65
N LEU A 164 10.05 25.66 -7.56
CA LEU A 164 10.45 26.08 -6.21
C LEU A 164 11.91 25.69 -5.92
N LEU A 165 12.26 24.43 -6.17
CA LEU A 165 13.63 23.97 -5.98
C LEU A 165 14.62 24.68 -6.89
N ASN A 166 14.30 24.83 -8.18
CA ASN A 166 15.17 25.49 -9.14
C ASN A 166 15.39 26.98 -8.83
N SER A 167 14.40 27.63 -8.22
CA SER A 167 14.52 29.02 -7.76
C SER A 167 15.23 29.17 -6.43
N HIS A 168 15.78 28.07 -5.89
CA HIS A 168 16.43 28.05 -4.57
C HIS A 168 15.52 28.55 -3.44
N ALA A 169 14.21 28.25 -3.52
CA ALA A 169 13.28 28.53 -2.44
C ALA A 169 13.78 27.89 -1.13
N ASP A 170 13.56 28.56 -0.01
CA ASP A 170 13.94 28.02 1.29
C ASP A 170 13.09 26.80 1.67
N GLN A 171 13.57 26.03 2.63
CA GLN A 171 12.88 24.82 3.06
C GLN A 171 11.49 25.11 3.65
N LYS A 172 11.29 26.31 4.23
CA LYS A 172 9.98 26.74 4.74
C LYS A 172 8.94 26.84 3.61
N ALA A 173 9.27 27.47 2.50
CA ALA A 173 8.36 27.56 1.35
C ALA A 173 8.01 26.17 0.78
N ILE A 174 8.97 25.25 0.81
CA ILE A 174 8.73 23.85 0.40
C ILE A 174 7.81 23.14 1.41
N ASN A 175 8.05 23.31 2.70
CA ASN A 175 7.19 22.76 3.76
C ASN A 175 5.75 23.27 3.62
N ASP A 176 5.57 24.57 3.42
CA ASP A 176 4.26 25.19 3.23
C ASP A 176 3.53 24.60 2.00
N TYR A 177 4.25 24.38 0.89
CA TYR A 177 3.67 23.74 -0.29
C TYR A 177 3.30 22.26 -0.05
N VAL A 178 4.16 21.50 0.60
CA VAL A 178 3.89 20.09 0.96
C VAL A 178 2.67 20.00 1.89
N ALA A 179 2.62 20.83 2.93
CA ALA A 179 1.50 20.87 3.86
C ALA A 179 0.20 21.30 3.18
N TRP A 180 0.25 22.37 2.37
CA TRP A 180 -0.88 22.80 1.55
C TRP A 180 -1.40 21.68 0.63
N THR A 181 -0.49 20.93 0.00
CA THR A 181 -0.86 19.82 -0.88
C THR A 181 -1.63 18.74 -0.11
N LEU A 182 -1.18 18.37 1.10
CA LEU A 182 -1.89 17.40 1.95
C LEU A 182 -3.31 17.90 2.29
N HIS A 183 -3.46 19.18 2.62
CA HIS A 183 -4.77 19.78 2.87
C HIS A 183 -5.66 19.79 1.64
N ALA A 184 -5.13 20.26 0.51
CA ALA A 184 -5.87 20.41 -0.73
C ALA A 184 -6.32 19.07 -1.33
N THR A 185 -5.52 18.01 -1.14
CA THR A 185 -5.77 16.68 -1.69
C THR A 185 -6.34 15.70 -0.67
N GLN A 186 -6.56 16.10 0.59
CA GLN A 186 -7.00 15.20 1.67
C GLN A 186 -6.14 13.95 1.84
N ALA A 187 -4.84 14.05 1.53
CA ALA A 187 -3.91 12.94 1.63
C ALA A 187 -3.38 12.76 3.06
N ILE A 188 -2.91 11.54 3.37
CA ILE A 188 -2.30 11.19 4.68
C ILE A 188 -0.77 11.24 4.66
N GLY A 189 -0.16 11.27 3.48
CA GLY A 189 1.29 11.27 3.32
C GLY A 189 1.70 11.70 1.91
N ILE A 190 3.01 11.76 1.70
CA ILE A 190 3.61 12.15 0.42
C ILE A 190 4.30 10.95 -0.21
N LYS A 191 4.09 10.77 -1.51
CA LYS A 191 4.83 9.82 -2.35
C LYS A 191 5.64 10.57 -3.41
N VAL A 192 6.83 10.07 -3.68
CA VAL A 192 7.58 10.42 -4.88
C VAL A 192 7.78 9.18 -5.74
N VAL A 193 7.54 9.29 -7.04
CA VAL A 193 7.75 8.22 -8.02
C VAL A 193 8.85 8.66 -8.96
N ASN A 194 9.94 7.86 -9.05
CA ASN A 194 11.04 8.15 -9.98
C ASN A 194 11.43 9.65 -9.90
N PRO A 195 12.01 10.12 -8.81
CA PRO A 195 12.22 11.54 -8.52
C PRO A 195 12.78 12.31 -9.71
N GLY A 196 12.03 13.29 -10.21
CA GLY A 196 12.38 14.07 -11.41
C GLY A 196 12.35 13.28 -12.73
N GLY A 197 12.34 11.95 -12.69
CA GLY A 197 12.50 11.11 -13.87
C GLY A 197 11.30 11.13 -14.82
N ILE A 198 10.07 11.16 -14.26
CA ILE A 198 8.86 11.26 -15.09
C ILE A 198 8.85 12.57 -15.86
N SER A 199 9.16 13.67 -15.19
CA SER A 199 9.27 14.98 -15.83
C SER A 199 10.41 15.02 -16.87
N ALA A 200 11.57 14.44 -16.55
CA ALA A 200 12.73 14.39 -17.45
C ALA A 200 12.44 13.68 -18.78
N PHE A 201 11.54 12.68 -18.77
CA PHE A 201 11.15 11.97 -19.98
C PHE A 201 10.59 12.91 -21.05
N LYS A 202 9.79 13.90 -20.66
CA LYS A 202 9.20 14.92 -21.54
C LYS A 202 10.27 15.81 -22.19
N PHE A 203 11.46 15.91 -21.59
CA PHE A 203 12.61 16.66 -22.10
C PHE A 203 13.64 15.77 -22.80
N ASN A 204 13.20 14.63 -23.33
CA ASN A 204 14.03 13.65 -24.04
C ASN A 204 15.21 13.09 -23.23
N GLN A 205 15.06 13.03 -21.91
CA GLN A 205 16.01 12.39 -21.01
C GLN A 205 15.45 11.03 -20.60
N ARG A 206 16.08 9.96 -21.10
CA ARG A 206 15.57 8.58 -20.98
C ARG A 206 16.11 7.83 -19.75
N ARG A 207 17.05 8.43 -19.05
CA ARG A 207 17.63 7.95 -17.80
C ARG A 207 17.85 9.14 -16.89
N LEU A 208 17.72 8.93 -15.61
CA LEU A 208 18.07 9.91 -14.60
C LEU A 208 18.58 9.17 -13.37
N ASN A 209 19.90 9.18 -13.20
CA ASN A 209 20.55 8.65 -12.03
C ASN A 209 20.48 9.67 -10.89
N LEU A 210 20.71 9.22 -9.67
CA LEU A 210 20.45 10.01 -8.46
C LEU A 210 21.16 11.38 -8.45
N ASP A 211 22.36 11.45 -9.00
CA ASP A 211 23.20 12.66 -9.05
C ASP A 211 23.29 13.30 -10.44
N GLU A 212 22.45 12.83 -11.37
CA GLU A 212 22.35 13.38 -12.72
C GLU A 212 21.35 14.54 -12.74
N ASN A 213 21.71 15.63 -13.43
CA ASN A 213 20.82 16.78 -13.56
C ASN A 213 19.69 16.53 -14.55
N HIS A 214 18.48 16.84 -14.12
CA HIS A 214 17.34 17.01 -15.00
C HIS A 214 17.61 18.15 -16.01
N ARG A 215 17.51 17.84 -17.30
CA ARG A 215 17.92 18.79 -18.39
C ARG A 215 17.22 20.14 -18.35
N HIS A 216 15.95 20.16 -17.96
CA HIS A 216 15.16 21.39 -17.94
C HIS A 216 15.28 22.15 -16.61
N TYR A 217 15.08 21.44 -15.48
CA TYR A 217 15.05 22.07 -14.16
C TYR A 217 16.42 22.17 -13.48
N GLN A 218 17.47 21.54 -14.05
CA GLN A 218 18.83 21.54 -13.48
C GLN A 218 18.88 21.04 -12.01
N LEU A 219 18.03 20.08 -11.69
CA LEU A 219 17.90 19.46 -10.37
C LEU A 219 18.29 17.99 -10.42
N THR A 220 18.82 17.47 -9.35
CA THR A 220 19.09 16.04 -9.21
C THR A 220 17.97 15.32 -8.44
N PRO A 221 17.72 14.01 -8.69
CA PRO A 221 16.85 13.20 -7.84
C PRO A 221 17.21 13.27 -6.36
N ARG A 222 18.50 13.34 -6.02
CA ARG A 222 18.97 13.51 -4.63
C ARG A 222 18.44 14.78 -4.00
N ALA A 223 18.50 15.92 -4.70
CA ALA A 223 17.97 17.17 -4.20
C ALA A 223 16.45 17.13 -3.95
N ILE A 224 15.71 16.47 -4.85
CA ILE A 224 14.26 16.25 -4.71
C ILE A 224 13.97 15.41 -3.48
N LEU A 225 14.63 14.26 -3.32
CA LEU A 225 14.45 13.36 -2.18
C LEU A 225 14.76 14.05 -0.85
N LYS A 226 15.90 14.74 -0.78
CA LYS A 226 16.33 15.46 0.42
C LYS A 226 15.31 16.52 0.83
N SER A 227 14.86 17.32 -0.12
CA SER A 227 13.90 18.38 0.13
C SER A 227 12.54 17.85 0.63
N LEU A 228 12.00 16.81 -0.03
CA LEU A 228 10.71 16.21 0.37
C LEU A 228 10.81 15.45 1.70
N SER A 229 11.87 14.67 1.93
CA SER A 229 12.04 13.94 3.19
C SER A 229 12.22 14.89 4.37
N THR A 230 12.98 15.98 4.19
CA THR A 230 13.12 17.05 5.18
C THR A 230 11.77 17.71 5.46
N ALA A 231 10.97 18.01 4.43
CA ALA A 231 9.62 18.58 4.62
C ALA A 231 8.72 17.65 5.43
N VAL A 232 8.66 16.36 5.06
CA VAL A 232 7.88 15.35 5.78
C VAL A 232 8.28 15.28 7.26
N GLN A 233 9.58 15.27 7.53
CA GLN A 233 10.11 15.23 8.90
C GLN A 233 9.77 16.51 9.69
N GLN A 234 10.03 17.69 9.11
CA GLN A 234 9.81 18.98 9.79
C GLN A 234 8.35 19.29 10.04
N LEU A 235 7.46 18.78 9.19
CA LEU A 235 6.00 18.90 9.35
C LEU A 235 5.44 17.87 10.35
N GLY A 236 6.26 16.95 10.86
CA GLY A 236 5.82 15.92 11.79
C GLY A 236 4.84 14.92 11.18
N ILE A 237 4.88 14.72 9.86
CA ILE A 237 4.02 13.74 9.18
C ILE A 237 4.48 12.35 9.60
N ALA A 238 3.57 11.55 10.19
CA ALA A 238 3.91 10.24 10.75
C ALA A 238 4.41 9.26 9.66
N LYS A 239 3.76 9.25 8.49
CA LYS A 239 4.18 8.44 7.35
C LYS A 239 5.45 9.04 6.74
N PRO A 240 6.61 8.34 6.79
CA PRO A 240 7.83 8.78 6.09
C PRO A 240 7.59 8.96 4.59
N LEU A 241 8.42 9.77 3.94
CA LEU A 241 8.37 9.91 2.48
C LEU A 241 8.35 8.53 1.82
N HIS A 242 7.32 8.29 1.01
CA HIS A 242 7.09 7.02 0.31
C HIS A 242 7.78 7.06 -1.06
N VAL A 243 8.84 6.28 -1.23
CA VAL A 243 9.78 6.44 -2.36
C VAL A 243 9.71 5.25 -3.31
N HIS A 244 9.24 5.49 -4.52
CA HIS A 244 9.49 4.64 -5.68
C HIS A 244 10.81 5.10 -6.31
N CYS A 245 11.87 4.31 -6.16
CA CYS A 245 13.22 4.67 -6.62
C CYS A 245 13.31 4.85 -8.14
N ASN A 246 14.36 5.51 -8.60
CA ASN A 246 14.63 5.61 -10.03
C ASN A 246 15.02 4.24 -10.62
N ASN A 247 14.90 4.09 -11.94
CA ASN A 247 15.33 2.91 -12.71
C ASN A 247 14.58 1.60 -12.37
N LEU A 248 13.27 1.68 -12.10
CA LEU A 248 12.42 0.50 -11.88
C LEU A 248 12.65 -0.57 -12.96
N GLY A 249 12.83 -1.83 -12.54
CA GLY A 249 12.87 -2.99 -13.43
C GLY A 249 14.15 -3.13 -14.26
N ALA A 250 15.12 -2.22 -14.12
CA ALA A 250 16.36 -2.27 -14.88
C ALA A 250 17.37 -3.23 -14.24
N ALA A 251 18.10 -3.98 -15.07
CA ALA A 251 19.25 -4.75 -14.61
C ALA A 251 20.30 -3.84 -13.95
N GLY A 252 20.74 -4.17 -12.74
CA GLY A 252 21.70 -3.39 -11.95
C GLY A 252 21.10 -2.22 -11.19
N ASN A 253 19.77 -2.08 -11.14
CA ASN A 253 19.10 -0.97 -10.45
C ASN A 253 19.25 -0.98 -8.93
N TYR A 254 19.69 -2.10 -8.34
CA TYR A 254 19.98 -2.16 -6.91
C TYR A 254 20.98 -1.08 -6.48
N GLN A 255 21.91 -0.68 -7.36
CA GLN A 255 22.86 0.39 -7.06
C GLN A 255 22.13 1.73 -6.87
N THR A 256 21.18 2.06 -7.75
CA THR A 256 20.34 3.27 -7.58
C THR A 256 19.55 3.24 -6.27
N THR A 257 19.13 2.05 -5.84
CA THR A 257 18.43 1.87 -4.56
C THR A 257 19.38 2.11 -3.38
N LEU A 258 20.60 1.58 -3.42
CA LEU A 258 21.62 1.85 -2.41
C LEU A 258 21.98 3.35 -2.34
N ASP A 259 22.11 4.00 -3.50
CA ASP A 259 22.35 5.44 -3.59
C ASP A 259 21.17 6.25 -3.00
N THR A 260 19.93 5.78 -3.20
CA THR A 260 18.72 6.37 -2.60
C THR A 260 18.73 6.24 -1.07
N ILE A 261 19.12 5.07 -0.54
CA ILE A 261 19.31 4.88 0.91
C ILE A 261 20.37 5.84 1.44
N GLY A 262 21.51 5.97 0.74
CA GLY A 262 22.56 6.93 1.09
C GLY A 262 22.09 8.39 1.08
N ALA A 263 21.21 8.75 0.13
CA ALA A 263 20.65 10.09 0.02
C ALA A 263 19.70 10.49 1.16
N SER A 264 19.23 9.53 1.94
CA SER A 264 18.40 9.81 3.12
C SER A 264 19.12 10.60 4.19
N GLU A 265 20.45 10.50 4.25
CA GLU A 265 21.30 11.16 5.27
C GLU A 265 20.78 10.98 6.72
N GLY A 266 20.18 9.82 7.00
CA GLY A 266 19.59 9.48 8.30
C GLY A 266 18.14 9.93 8.51
N VAL A 267 17.54 10.64 7.56
CA VAL A 267 16.12 10.99 7.58
C VAL A 267 15.28 9.76 7.19
N ALA A 268 14.19 9.52 7.91
CA ALA A 268 13.33 8.36 7.65
C ALA A 268 12.72 8.40 6.24
N MET A 269 12.82 7.29 5.53
CA MET A 269 12.16 7.04 4.24
C MET A 269 11.55 5.64 4.21
N HIS A 270 10.50 5.49 3.42
CA HIS A 270 9.91 4.20 3.12
C HIS A 270 10.09 3.87 1.63
N LEU A 271 10.88 2.83 1.33
CA LEU A 271 11.11 2.38 -0.04
C LEU A 271 10.02 1.40 -0.45
N THR A 272 9.29 1.73 -1.50
CA THR A 272 8.13 0.94 -1.89
C THR A 272 8.47 -0.12 -2.93
N HIS A 273 7.70 -1.23 -2.94
CA HIS A 273 7.81 -2.36 -3.87
C HIS A 273 9.27 -2.68 -4.23
N ILE A 274 10.09 -2.80 -3.16
CA ILE A 274 11.55 -2.85 -3.24
C ILE A 274 12.08 -3.99 -4.12
N GLN A 275 11.30 -5.07 -4.30
CA GLN A 275 11.73 -6.18 -5.14
C GLN A 275 11.95 -5.73 -6.61
N PHE A 276 11.18 -4.76 -7.14
CA PHE A 276 11.37 -4.21 -8.49
C PHE A 276 12.62 -3.34 -8.62
N HIS A 277 13.28 -3.02 -7.52
CA HIS A 277 14.47 -2.19 -7.39
C HIS A 277 15.68 -2.96 -6.86
N SER A 278 15.63 -4.31 -6.88
CA SER A 278 16.64 -5.19 -6.29
C SER A 278 17.29 -6.13 -7.31
N TYR A 279 17.51 -5.63 -8.53
CA TYR A 279 18.07 -6.41 -9.63
C TYR A 279 19.56 -6.13 -9.80
N GLY A 280 20.35 -7.23 -9.84
CA GLY A 280 21.75 -7.28 -10.26
C GLY A 280 21.87 -7.41 -11.78
N LYS A 281 23.10 -7.57 -12.27
CA LYS A 281 23.43 -7.75 -13.69
C LYS A 281 24.43 -8.87 -13.94
N GLU A 282 24.54 -9.77 -12.98
CA GLU A 282 25.43 -10.93 -13.04
C GLU A 282 24.86 -12.02 -13.96
N GLY A 283 25.72 -12.98 -14.29
CA GLY A 283 25.40 -14.10 -15.16
C GLY A 283 25.27 -13.75 -16.64
N ASP A 284 25.03 -14.77 -17.47
CA ASP A 284 24.99 -14.65 -18.93
C ASP A 284 23.81 -13.81 -19.43
N LYS A 285 22.69 -13.86 -18.71
CA LYS A 285 21.47 -13.08 -19.02
C LYS A 285 21.55 -11.62 -18.57
N LYS A 286 22.62 -11.21 -17.87
CA LYS A 286 22.82 -9.86 -17.35
C LYS A 286 21.65 -9.37 -16.47
N PHE A 287 21.01 -10.30 -15.75
CA PHE A 287 19.91 -10.03 -14.83
C PHE A 287 19.95 -11.06 -13.71
N SER A 288 20.11 -10.62 -12.47
CA SER A 288 20.32 -11.49 -11.29
C SER A 288 19.63 -10.93 -10.05
N SER A 289 19.61 -11.69 -8.95
CA SER A 289 19.17 -11.19 -7.65
C SER A 289 20.25 -10.31 -7.01
N ALA A 290 19.84 -9.15 -6.49
CA ALA A 290 20.62 -8.33 -5.57
C ALA A 290 19.91 -8.19 -4.21
N ALA A 291 19.03 -9.14 -3.88
CA ALA A 291 18.28 -9.13 -2.63
C ALA A 291 19.18 -9.11 -1.39
N ALA A 292 20.32 -9.82 -1.44
CA ALA A 292 21.27 -9.86 -0.33
C ALA A 292 21.85 -8.45 -0.03
N GLN A 293 22.28 -7.71 -1.06
CA GLN A 293 22.82 -6.35 -0.93
C GLN A 293 21.79 -5.38 -0.39
N ILE A 294 20.56 -5.48 -0.89
CA ILE A 294 19.45 -4.62 -0.44
C ILE A 294 19.06 -4.94 1.01
N SER A 295 18.94 -6.21 1.35
CA SER A 295 18.60 -6.63 2.72
C SER A 295 19.67 -6.21 3.72
N GLU A 296 20.96 -6.36 3.35
CA GLU A 296 22.08 -5.87 4.18
C GLU A 296 21.99 -4.36 4.39
N ALA A 297 21.72 -3.60 3.33
CA ALA A 297 21.57 -2.15 3.43
C ALA A 297 20.36 -1.76 4.32
N LEU A 298 19.23 -2.46 4.19
CA LEU A 298 18.08 -2.27 5.06
C LEU A 298 18.42 -2.61 6.52
N ASN A 299 19.12 -3.71 6.79
CA ASN A 299 19.51 -4.10 8.15
C ASN A 299 20.44 -3.07 8.81
N LYS A 300 21.35 -2.46 8.06
CA LYS A 300 22.27 -1.43 8.53
C LYS A 300 21.60 -0.06 8.76
N ASN A 301 20.65 0.33 7.92
CA ASN A 301 20.03 1.65 7.93
C ASN A 301 18.66 1.61 8.62
N ARG A 302 18.64 1.65 9.95
CA ARG A 302 17.42 1.45 10.76
C ARG A 302 16.32 2.48 10.55
N HIS A 303 16.61 3.64 9.99
CA HIS A 303 15.65 4.69 9.64
C HIS A 303 14.93 4.42 8.30
N ILE A 304 15.36 3.39 7.55
CA ILE A 304 14.73 2.98 6.30
C ILE A 304 13.80 1.80 6.55
N THR A 305 12.59 1.90 6.02
CA THR A 305 11.60 0.81 5.95
C THR A 305 11.30 0.50 4.49
N ALA A 306 10.77 -0.68 4.21
CA ALA A 306 10.35 -1.03 2.85
C ALA A 306 9.09 -1.90 2.82
N ASP A 307 8.31 -1.81 1.77
CA ASP A 307 7.37 -2.85 1.36
C ASP A 307 7.90 -3.60 0.13
N VAL A 308 7.52 -4.86 -0.02
CA VAL A 308 8.16 -5.71 -1.02
C VAL A 308 7.54 -5.58 -2.41
N GLY A 309 6.24 -5.40 -2.52
CA GLY A 309 5.56 -5.44 -3.83
C GLY A 309 5.70 -6.81 -4.49
N GLN A 310 5.43 -7.88 -3.73
CA GLN A 310 5.70 -9.26 -4.14
C GLN A 310 4.97 -9.66 -5.41
N ILE A 311 5.71 -10.18 -6.38
CA ILE A 311 5.15 -10.86 -7.54
C ILE A 311 4.64 -12.24 -7.15
N LEU A 312 3.44 -12.58 -7.64
CA LEU A 312 2.92 -13.94 -7.60
C LEU A 312 2.51 -14.37 -9.02
N PHE A 313 2.60 -15.68 -9.29
CA PHE A 313 2.28 -16.20 -10.62
C PHE A 313 0.77 -16.18 -10.87
N GLY A 314 0.41 -15.76 -12.06
CA GLY A 314 -0.98 -15.62 -12.46
C GLY A 314 -1.23 -14.35 -13.27
N GLN A 315 -2.49 -14.12 -13.58
CA GLN A 315 -2.94 -12.95 -14.31
C GLN A 315 -3.01 -11.74 -13.36
N THR A 316 -2.61 -10.59 -13.87
CA THR A 316 -2.71 -9.31 -13.19
C THR A 316 -2.74 -8.15 -14.19
N VAL A 317 -2.66 -6.93 -13.68
CA VAL A 317 -2.58 -5.70 -14.48
C VAL A 317 -1.47 -4.82 -13.89
N THR A 318 -0.60 -4.29 -14.73
CA THR A 318 0.32 -3.23 -14.27
C THR A 318 -0.36 -1.88 -14.46
N ALA A 319 -0.53 -1.12 -13.39
CA ALA A 319 -1.18 0.20 -13.37
C ALA A 319 -0.20 1.33 -13.05
N SER A 320 1.05 1.01 -12.78
CA SER A 320 2.12 1.98 -12.57
C SER A 320 3.43 1.44 -13.13
N GLY A 321 4.34 2.35 -13.46
CA GLY A 321 5.63 1.98 -13.99
C GLY A 321 6.51 3.19 -14.21
N ASP A 322 7.75 2.95 -14.58
CA ASP A 322 8.68 3.97 -15.01
C ASP A 322 8.67 4.07 -16.54
N SER A 323 8.07 5.13 -17.09
CA SER A 323 7.97 5.33 -18.54
C SER A 323 9.33 5.38 -19.23
N MET A 324 10.38 5.87 -18.55
CA MET A 324 11.74 5.89 -19.08
C MET A 324 12.27 4.46 -19.27
N MET A 325 12.07 3.60 -18.25
CA MET A 325 12.54 2.21 -18.32
C MET A 325 11.69 1.37 -19.25
N GLN A 326 10.38 1.59 -19.30
CA GLN A 326 9.51 0.96 -20.29
C GLN A 326 9.95 1.29 -21.72
N HIS A 327 10.30 2.54 -21.99
CA HIS A 327 10.84 2.94 -23.28
C HIS A 327 12.17 2.26 -23.60
N LEU A 328 13.11 2.24 -22.68
CA LEU A 328 14.43 1.60 -22.85
C LEU A 328 14.31 0.08 -23.09
N ASN A 329 13.41 -0.56 -22.39
CA ASN A 329 13.24 -2.02 -22.43
C ASN A 329 12.20 -2.49 -23.46
N ALA A 330 11.50 -1.60 -24.16
CA ALA A 330 10.44 -1.96 -25.10
C ALA A 330 10.89 -2.95 -26.19
N LYS A 331 12.15 -2.89 -26.61
CA LYS A 331 12.74 -3.82 -27.60
C LYS A 331 12.99 -5.23 -27.02
N HIS A 332 13.15 -5.33 -25.72
CA HIS A 332 13.55 -6.57 -25.02
C HIS A 332 12.39 -7.20 -24.24
N ALA A 333 11.27 -6.50 -24.12
CA ALA A 333 10.09 -7.03 -23.42
C ALA A 333 9.51 -8.26 -24.16
N ASN A 334 9.33 -9.35 -23.43
CA ASN A 334 8.71 -10.56 -23.95
C ASN A 334 7.77 -11.17 -22.88
N PRO A 335 6.44 -11.23 -23.10
CA PRO A 335 5.73 -10.67 -24.26
C PRO A 335 5.79 -9.14 -24.27
N LYS A 336 5.62 -8.55 -25.46
CA LYS A 336 5.46 -7.10 -25.58
C LYS A 336 4.15 -6.69 -24.92
N LYS A 337 4.23 -5.70 -24.05
CA LYS A 337 3.05 -5.15 -23.38
C LYS A 337 2.33 -4.17 -24.32
N SER A 338 1.01 -4.25 -24.35
CA SER A 338 0.16 -3.26 -25.01
C SER A 338 -0.27 -2.22 -24.00
N VAL A 339 0.11 -0.98 -24.19
CA VAL A 339 -0.29 0.14 -23.32
C VAL A 339 -1.69 0.60 -23.73
N ILE A 340 -2.60 0.70 -22.75
CA ILE A 340 -4.00 1.08 -22.99
C ILE A 340 -4.25 2.55 -22.69
N MET A 341 -3.53 3.13 -21.70
CA MET A 341 -3.54 4.56 -21.44
C MET A 341 -2.33 5.25 -22.03
N ASP A 342 -2.50 6.53 -22.35
CA ASP A 342 -1.40 7.39 -22.72
C ASP A 342 -0.38 7.49 -21.57
N ILE A 343 0.89 7.36 -21.92
CA ILE A 343 2.02 7.46 -20.97
C ILE A 343 2.43 8.91 -20.70
N GLU A 344 1.83 9.88 -21.36
CA GLU A 344 2.15 11.31 -21.15
C GLU A 344 1.57 11.89 -19.85
N CYS A 345 0.69 11.16 -19.16
CA CYS A 345 0.21 11.61 -17.86
C CYS A 345 1.36 11.71 -16.84
N ASP A 346 1.20 12.58 -15.85
CA ASP A 346 2.22 12.80 -14.80
C ASP A 346 2.49 11.57 -13.93
N ALA A 347 1.65 10.56 -14.00
CA ALA A 347 1.90 9.25 -13.39
C ALA A 347 2.96 8.41 -14.12
N GLY A 348 3.33 8.78 -15.34
CA GLY A 348 4.41 8.16 -16.10
C GLY A 348 4.16 6.74 -16.57
N CYS A 349 2.90 6.27 -16.66
CA CYS A 349 2.59 4.88 -16.99
C CYS A 349 1.24 4.71 -17.66
N GLY A 350 1.09 3.59 -18.34
CA GLY A 350 -0.17 3.07 -18.85
C GLY A 350 -0.70 1.91 -18.02
N VAL A 351 -1.88 1.41 -18.36
CA VAL A 351 -2.50 0.20 -17.81
C VAL A 351 -2.26 -0.95 -18.77
N VAL A 352 -1.65 -2.03 -18.29
CA VAL A 352 -1.19 -3.14 -19.12
C VAL A 352 -1.58 -4.48 -18.49
N PRO A 353 -2.49 -5.27 -19.14
CA PRO A 353 -2.75 -6.64 -18.70
C PRO A 353 -1.47 -7.48 -18.81
N PHE A 354 -1.22 -8.32 -17.82
CA PHE A 354 0.01 -9.10 -17.74
C PHE A 354 -0.24 -10.45 -17.04
N LYS A 355 0.58 -11.45 -17.39
CA LYS A 355 0.60 -12.74 -16.69
C LYS A 355 2.02 -13.07 -16.26
N TYR A 356 2.25 -13.14 -14.95
CA TYR A 356 3.49 -13.67 -14.41
C TYR A 356 3.51 -15.19 -14.53
N ARG A 357 4.65 -15.74 -14.99
CA ARG A 357 4.84 -17.17 -15.28
C ARG A 357 6.09 -17.70 -14.62
N ASP A 358 5.98 -18.86 -14.00
CA ASP A 358 7.07 -19.54 -13.29
C ASP A 358 8.15 -20.10 -14.26
N GLU A 359 7.77 -20.44 -15.47
CA GLU A 359 8.69 -20.86 -16.52
C GLU A 359 9.49 -19.69 -17.15
N ASN A 360 9.04 -18.44 -16.94
CA ASN A 360 9.75 -17.27 -17.46
C ASN A 360 10.90 -16.88 -16.53
N TYR A 361 12.12 -16.79 -17.07
CA TYR A 361 13.32 -16.46 -16.30
C TYR A 361 13.18 -15.20 -15.44
N VAL A 362 12.72 -14.11 -16.04
CA VAL A 362 12.61 -12.82 -15.34
C VAL A 362 11.55 -12.89 -14.24
N ASN A 363 10.36 -13.43 -14.55
CA ASN A 363 9.29 -13.52 -13.57
C ASN A 363 9.63 -14.44 -12.39
N ALA A 364 10.25 -15.59 -12.69
CA ALA A 364 10.71 -16.54 -11.68
C ALA A 364 11.74 -15.91 -10.75
N LEU A 365 12.71 -15.16 -11.31
CA LEU A 365 13.70 -14.46 -10.52
C LEU A 365 13.10 -13.32 -9.68
N GLN A 366 12.17 -12.55 -10.26
CA GLN A 366 11.44 -11.51 -9.54
C GLN A 366 10.66 -12.06 -8.33
N TRP A 367 9.99 -13.22 -8.52
CA TRP A 367 9.30 -13.90 -7.42
C TRP A 367 10.28 -14.31 -6.31
N ALA A 368 11.43 -14.87 -6.67
CA ALA A 368 12.44 -15.29 -5.72
C ALA A 368 13.05 -14.09 -4.96
N ILE A 369 13.39 -13.00 -5.66
CA ILE A 369 13.98 -11.79 -5.07
C ILE A 369 13.09 -11.23 -3.95
N GLY A 370 11.77 -11.13 -4.17
CA GLY A 370 10.88 -10.61 -3.14
C GLY A 370 10.87 -11.48 -1.88
N LEU A 371 10.83 -12.81 -2.04
CA LEU A 371 10.91 -13.73 -0.91
C LEU A 371 12.28 -13.70 -0.22
N GLU A 372 13.38 -13.58 -0.98
CA GLU A 372 14.72 -13.40 -0.41
C GLU A 372 14.78 -12.16 0.48
N ILE A 373 14.22 -11.03 0.05
CA ILE A 373 14.20 -9.79 0.83
C ILE A 373 13.41 -9.99 2.12
N PHE A 374 12.20 -10.55 2.05
CA PHE A 374 11.42 -10.85 3.26
C PHE A 374 12.21 -11.67 4.26
N LEU A 375 12.86 -12.75 3.79
CA LEU A 375 13.53 -13.70 4.66
C LEU A 375 14.88 -13.19 5.19
N SER A 376 15.51 -12.21 4.53
CA SER A 376 16.83 -11.68 4.87
C SER A 376 16.80 -10.39 5.68
N VAL A 377 15.68 -9.66 5.67
CA VAL A 377 15.50 -8.49 6.55
C VAL A 377 15.17 -8.98 7.95
N GLU A 378 16.05 -8.67 8.92
CA GLU A 378 15.98 -9.24 10.26
C GLU A 378 14.77 -8.74 11.07
N ASP A 379 14.47 -7.45 10.97
CA ASP A 379 13.44 -6.79 11.77
C ASP A 379 12.11 -6.71 11.01
N PRO A 380 11.08 -7.49 11.43
CA PRO A 380 9.77 -7.48 10.78
C PRO A 380 8.99 -6.16 10.89
N TRP A 381 9.43 -5.24 11.77
CA TRP A 381 8.87 -3.89 11.86
C TRP A 381 9.31 -2.97 10.72
N ARG A 382 10.23 -3.42 9.88
CA ARG A 382 10.82 -2.60 8.82
C ARG A 382 10.61 -3.14 7.42
N ILE A 383 9.95 -4.30 7.29
CA ILE A 383 9.61 -4.91 6.01
C ILE A 383 8.13 -5.27 5.99
N PHE A 384 7.39 -4.85 4.96
CA PHE A 384 5.94 -4.99 4.94
C PHE A 384 5.45 -5.84 3.77
N LEU A 385 4.37 -6.59 4.07
CA LEU A 385 3.72 -7.46 3.12
C LEU A 385 2.80 -6.63 2.21
N THR A 386 3.18 -6.50 0.95
CA THR A 386 2.37 -5.93 -0.12
C THR A 386 2.61 -6.69 -1.42
N THR A 387 1.70 -6.54 -2.37
CA THR A 387 1.89 -6.96 -3.76
C THR A 387 1.95 -5.77 -4.71
N ASP A 388 1.91 -4.54 -4.17
CA ASP A 388 1.74 -3.35 -5.01
C ASP A 388 0.52 -3.52 -5.94
N HIS A 389 -0.60 -4.02 -5.35
CA HIS A 389 -1.81 -4.34 -6.12
C HIS A 389 -2.17 -3.24 -7.11
N PRO A 390 -2.37 -3.56 -8.41
CA PRO A 390 -2.33 -4.90 -9.00
C PRO A 390 -0.97 -5.26 -9.64
N ASN A 391 0.08 -4.44 -9.49
CA ASN A 391 1.31 -4.54 -10.28
C ASN A 391 2.08 -5.86 -10.09
N GLY A 392 2.27 -6.32 -8.86
CA GLY A 392 2.94 -7.59 -8.56
C GLY A 392 1.98 -8.76 -8.54
N ALA A 393 0.80 -8.55 -7.95
CA ALA A 393 -0.30 -9.52 -7.92
C ALA A 393 -1.58 -8.85 -7.40
N PRO A 394 -2.76 -9.47 -7.60
CA PRO A 394 -3.97 -9.09 -6.89
C PRO A 394 -3.80 -9.20 -5.37
N PHE A 395 -4.35 -8.26 -4.59
CA PHE A 395 -4.29 -8.32 -3.12
C PHE A 395 -4.97 -9.57 -2.55
N THR A 396 -5.91 -10.16 -3.28
CA THR A 396 -6.55 -11.44 -2.93
C THR A 396 -5.57 -12.60 -2.79
N SER A 397 -4.33 -12.42 -3.25
CA SER A 397 -3.24 -13.39 -3.13
C SER A 397 -2.47 -13.32 -1.79
N TYR A 398 -2.82 -12.42 -0.87
CA TYR A 398 -2.11 -12.28 0.42
C TYR A 398 -2.10 -13.56 1.25
N PRO A 399 -3.17 -14.35 1.36
CA PRO A 399 -3.12 -15.63 2.07
C PRO A 399 -2.06 -16.59 1.52
N HIS A 400 -1.90 -16.65 0.20
CA HIS A 400 -0.87 -17.45 -0.46
C HIS A 400 0.54 -16.94 -0.14
N LEU A 401 0.75 -15.62 -0.19
CA LEU A 401 2.02 -15.01 0.18
C LEU A 401 2.38 -15.28 1.65
N ILE A 402 1.43 -15.16 2.55
CA ILE A 402 1.63 -15.48 3.98
C ILE A 402 2.07 -16.93 4.14
N ARG A 403 1.45 -17.88 3.43
CA ARG A 403 1.87 -19.28 3.46
C ARG A 403 3.30 -19.46 2.95
N LEU A 404 3.71 -18.81 1.86
CA LEU A 404 5.09 -18.86 1.36
C LEU A 404 6.10 -18.37 2.40
N LEU A 405 5.73 -17.41 3.25
CA LEU A 405 6.57 -16.89 4.32
C LEU A 405 6.61 -17.80 5.56
N MET A 406 5.53 -18.50 5.88
CA MET A 406 5.35 -19.29 7.09
C MET A 406 5.65 -20.79 6.91
N ASP A 407 5.73 -21.30 5.67
CA ASP A 407 5.90 -22.73 5.35
C ASP A 407 7.06 -22.89 4.36
N LYS A 408 8.24 -23.18 4.90
CA LYS A 408 9.46 -23.41 4.12
C LYS A 408 9.30 -24.57 3.14
N ARG A 409 8.62 -25.65 3.55
CA ARG A 409 8.42 -26.81 2.67
C ARG A 409 7.59 -26.41 1.45
N PHE A 410 6.48 -25.75 1.67
CA PHE A 410 5.61 -25.22 0.60
C PHE A 410 6.37 -24.28 -0.33
N ARG A 411 7.13 -23.34 0.24
CA ARG A 411 7.99 -22.42 -0.52
C ARG A 411 9.02 -23.14 -1.37
N ASN A 412 9.69 -24.16 -0.83
CA ASN A 412 10.69 -24.94 -1.56
C ASN A 412 10.06 -25.79 -2.68
N GLU A 413 8.88 -26.35 -2.48
CA GLU A 413 8.12 -27.06 -3.51
C GLU A 413 7.71 -26.12 -4.65
N ALA A 414 7.34 -24.86 -4.35
CA ALA A 414 7.07 -23.84 -5.35
C ALA A 414 8.36 -23.43 -6.09
N PHE A 415 9.46 -23.19 -5.36
CA PHE A 415 10.76 -22.81 -5.94
C PHE A 415 11.29 -23.88 -6.92
N ALA A 416 11.13 -25.16 -6.61
CA ALA A 416 11.59 -26.26 -7.45
C ALA A 416 10.91 -26.33 -8.84
N LYS A 417 9.77 -25.65 -9.02
CA LYS A 417 9.04 -25.58 -10.30
C LYS A 417 9.48 -24.42 -11.19
N LEU A 418 10.29 -23.51 -10.66
CA LEU A 418 10.73 -22.32 -11.39
C LEU A 418 11.67 -22.65 -12.54
N ASN A 419 11.81 -21.71 -13.46
CA ASN A 419 12.88 -21.71 -14.46
C ASN A 419 14.24 -22.01 -13.81
N LEU A 420 14.97 -23.00 -14.34
CA LEU A 420 16.23 -23.50 -13.74
C LEU A 420 17.34 -22.44 -13.69
N ASP A 421 17.44 -21.59 -14.72
CA ASP A 421 18.42 -20.51 -14.74
C ASP A 421 18.10 -19.46 -13.66
N ALA A 422 16.82 -19.20 -13.41
CA ALA A 422 16.38 -18.30 -12.34
C ALA A 422 16.70 -18.89 -10.95
N GLN A 423 16.50 -20.20 -10.76
CA GLN A 423 16.91 -20.89 -9.53
C GLN A 423 18.41 -20.74 -9.27
N ALA A 424 19.24 -20.85 -10.32
CA ALA A 424 20.70 -20.71 -10.21
C ALA A 424 21.17 -19.29 -9.86
N MET A 425 20.33 -18.26 -10.14
CA MET A 425 20.61 -16.85 -9.83
C MET A 425 19.95 -16.36 -8.53
N SER A 426 19.40 -17.25 -7.72
CA SER A 426 18.69 -16.98 -6.49
C SER A 426 19.29 -17.73 -5.31
N ASN A 427 19.33 -17.09 -4.14
CA ASN A 427 19.75 -17.70 -2.87
C ASN A 427 18.56 -18.22 -2.04
N LEU A 428 17.34 -18.14 -2.54
CA LEU A 428 16.12 -18.45 -1.78
C LEU A 428 16.14 -19.83 -1.13
N LYS A 429 16.66 -20.84 -1.84
CA LYS A 429 16.75 -22.22 -1.35
C LYS A 429 17.58 -22.35 -0.06
N SER A 430 18.56 -21.46 0.15
CA SER A 430 19.44 -21.50 1.32
C SER A 430 18.86 -20.79 2.55
N LEU A 431 17.71 -20.12 2.42
CA LEU A 431 17.08 -19.35 3.48
C LEU A 431 16.10 -20.23 4.27
N ASP A 432 16.44 -20.45 5.55
CA ASP A 432 15.71 -21.36 6.43
C ASP A 432 14.61 -20.68 7.24
N ARG A 433 14.55 -19.33 7.25
CA ARG A 433 13.58 -18.55 8.04
C ARG A 433 12.14 -18.90 7.67
N GLU A 434 11.31 -19.02 8.69
CA GLU A 434 9.86 -19.03 8.61
C GLU A 434 9.32 -17.94 9.54
N TYR A 435 8.31 -17.22 9.08
CA TYR A 435 7.65 -16.20 9.89
C TYR A 435 6.66 -16.83 10.85
N SER A 436 6.67 -16.38 12.10
CA SER A 436 5.66 -16.71 13.09
C SER A 436 4.35 -15.92 12.87
N LEU A 437 3.26 -16.37 13.51
CA LEU A 437 2.00 -15.60 13.53
C LEU A 437 2.19 -14.19 14.12
N TYR A 438 3.08 -14.06 15.09
CA TYR A 438 3.41 -12.77 15.69
C TYR A 438 4.11 -11.83 14.71
N GLU A 439 5.08 -12.31 13.94
CA GLU A 439 5.76 -11.52 12.91
C GLU A 439 4.80 -11.17 11.76
N ILE A 440 3.91 -12.08 11.35
CA ILE A 440 2.84 -11.76 10.38
C ILE A 440 1.93 -10.66 10.93
N ALA A 441 1.59 -10.69 12.23
CA ALA A 441 0.81 -9.62 12.85
C ALA A 441 1.57 -8.28 12.88
N ILE A 442 2.91 -8.29 12.98
CA ILE A 442 3.72 -7.07 12.81
C ILE A 442 3.57 -6.54 11.38
N MET A 443 3.91 -7.36 10.39
CA MET A 443 4.04 -6.92 9.00
C MET A 443 2.74 -6.45 8.36
N THR A 444 1.62 -7.04 8.78
CA THR A 444 0.30 -6.80 8.16
C THR A 444 -0.65 -5.97 9.04
N ARG A 445 -0.28 -5.60 10.25
CA ARG A 445 -1.18 -4.92 11.21
C ARG A 445 -0.44 -3.83 12.00
N ALA A 446 0.28 -4.24 13.04
CA ALA A 446 0.90 -3.33 14.00
C ALA A 446 1.96 -2.42 13.37
N GLY A 447 2.84 -2.97 12.55
CA GLY A 447 3.89 -2.24 11.87
C GLY A 447 3.34 -1.32 10.79
N ALA A 448 2.37 -1.79 9.99
CA ALA A 448 1.69 -0.98 8.98
C ALA A 448 0.96 0.22 9.63
N ALA A 449 0.19 -0.02 10.71
CA ALA A 449 -0.47 1.04 11.46
C ALA A 449 0.53 2.07 12.00
N LYS A 450 1.62 1.61 12.63
CA LYS A 450 2.67 2.47 13.17
C LYS A 450 3.33 3.32 12.08
N LEU A 451 3.64 2.72 10.94
CA LEU A 451 4.31 3.41 9.85
C LEU A 451 3.44 4.49 9.20
N ILE A 452 2.14 4.24 9.07
CA ILE A 452 1.19 5.21 8.50
C ILE A 452 0.84 6.30 9.53
N GLY A 453 0.96 6.00 10.83
CA GLY A 453 0.59 6.90 11.91
C GLY A 453 -0.86 6.72 12.38
N LEU A 454 -1.44 5.54 12.20
CA LEU A 454 -2.81 5.25 12.65
C LEU A 454 -2.81 5.01 14.17
N ASN A 455 -3.34 5.98 14.91
CA ASN A 455 -3.20 6.00 16.38
C ASN A 455 -4.03 4.93 17.10
N ASP A 456 -5.14 4.49 16.53
CA ASP A 456 -6.08 3.56 17.17
C ASP A 456 -6.35 2.27 16.37
N ARG A 457 -5.57 2.00 15.32
CA ARG A 457 -5.65 0.78 14.49
C ARG A 457 -4.44 -0.15 14.70
N GLY A 458 -4.51 -1.38 14.21
CA GLY A 458 -3.41 -2.35 14.25
C GLY A 458 -3.05 -2.87 15.65
N ARG A 459 -3.91 -2.65 16.65
CA ARG A 459 -3.71 -3.04 18.05
C ARG A 459 -5.02 -3.45 18.73
N LEU A 460 -4.92 -4.17 19.88
CA LEU A 460 -6.07 -4.73 20.59
C LEU A 460 -6.16 -4.28 22.06
N ASN A 461 -5.39 -3.27 22.47
CA ASN A 461 -5.48 -2.72 23.83
C ASN A 461 -6.67 -1.76 23.96
N ALA A 462 -7.08 -1.52 25.21
CA ALA A 462 -8.16 -0.58 25.52
C ALA A 462 -7.91 0.80 24.88
N GLY A 463 -8.96 1.40 24.33
CA GLY A 463 -8.95 2.64 23.56
C GLY A 463 -8.75 2.46 22.06
N ALA A 464 -8.30 1.30 21.59
CA ALA A 464 -8.23 1.02 20.18
C ALA A 464 -9.62 0.88 19.55
N ALA A 465 -9.72 1.15 18.26
CA ALA A 465 -10.90 0.77 17.49
C ALA A 465 -11.04 -0.76 17.49
N ALA A 466 -12.26 -1.23 17.60
CA ALA A 466 -12.54 -2.65 17.62
C ALA A 466 -12.57 -3.23 16.19
N ASP A 467 -11.44 -3.10 15.49
CA ASP A 467 -11.14 -3.77 14.23
C ASP A 467 -10.41 -5.07 14.55
N ILE A 468 -11.13 -6.19 14.51
CA ILE A 468 -10.65 -7.47 15.04
C ILE A 468 -10.92 -8.57 14.03
N THR A 469 -9.93 -9.42 13.76
CA THR A 469 -10.06 -10.59 12.90
C THR A 469 -9.78 -11.85 13.68
N ILE A 470 -10.65 -12.86 13.52
CA ILE A 470 -10.61 -14.11 14.27
C ILE A 470 -10.56 -15.27 13.28
N TYR A 471 -9.58 -16.16 13.46
CA TYR A 471 -9.34 -17.31 12.61
C TYR A 471 -9.39 -18.62 13.41
N THR A 472 -9.81 -19.71 12.77
CA THR A 472 -9.56 -21.06 13.29
C THR A 472 -8.10 -21.42 13.05
N ASP A 473 -7.37 -21.82 14.11
CA ASP A 473 -5.98 -22.28 13.98
C ASP A 473 -5.92 -23.58 13.17
N GLN A 474 -5.23 -23.57 12.05
CA GLN A 474 -5.09 -24.74 11.18
C GLN A 474 -3.73 -24.74 10.46
N PRO A 475 -3.19 -25.92 10.13
CA PRO A 475 -1.87 -26.03 9.50
C PRO A 475 -1.77 -25.35 8.13
N ASP A 476 -2.83 -25.38 7.33
CA ASP A 476 -2.88 -24.64 6.07
C ASP A 476 -3.09 -23.16 6.34
N ARG A 477 -1.98 -22.40 6.34
CA ARG A 477 -1.98 -20.96 6.60
C ARG A 477 -2.66 -20.17 5.49
N GLU A 478 -2.64 -20.64 4.26
CA GLU A 478 -3.36 -20.01 3.15
C GLU A 478 -4.86 -20.08 3.37
N ALA A 479 -5.39 -21.28 3.65
CA ALA A 479 -6.80 -21.46 3.96
C ALA A 479 -7.23 -20.70 5.22
N MET A 480 -6.37 -20.63 6.23
CA MET A 480 -6.62 -19.88 7.46
C MET A 480 -6.83 -18.39 7.20
N PHE A 481 -5.89 -17.75 6.52
CA PHE A 481 -5.95 -16.31 6.27
C PHE A 481 -6.92 -15.91 5.16
N ALA A 482 -7.28 -16.84 4.27
CA ALA A 482 -8.27 -16.58 3.23
C ALA A 482 -9.71 -16.48 3.77
N LYS A 483 -10.00 -17.10 4.92
CA LYS A 483 -11.37 -17.21 5.42
C LYS A 483 -11.44 -17.07 6.94
N PRO A 484 -11.49 -15.84 7.48
CA PRO A 484 -11.70 -15.61 8.90
C PRO A 484 -13.08 -16.12 9.36
N ASP A 485 -13.16 -16.62 10.60
CA ASP A 485 -14.44 -16.99 11.20
C ASP A 485 -15.29 -15.77 11.52
N PHE A 486 -14.65 -14.72 12.07
CA PHE A 486 -15.31 -13.46 12.39
C PHE A 486 -14.41 -12.28 12.03
N VAL A 487 -15.02 -11.21 11.53
CA VAL A 487 -14.38 -9.91 11.43
C VAL A 487 -15.29 -8.87 12.07
N PHE A 488 -14.72 -8.09 12.98
CA PHE A 488 -15.35 -6.90 13.54
C PHE A 488 -14.70 -5.66 12.92
N LYS A 489 -15.53 -4.71 12.49
CA LYS A 489 -15.12 -3.40 12.01
C LYS A 489 -15.79 -2.31 12.86
N ASP A 490 -14.97 -1.47 13.52
CA ASP A 490 -15.46 -0.51 14.51
C ASP A 490 -16.48 -1.15 15.49
N GLY A 491 -16.19 -2.37 15.94
CA GLY A 491 -17.01 -3.12 16.91
C GLY A 491 -18.24 -3.83 16.35
N GLU A 492 -18.59 -3.62 15.11
CA GLU A 492 -19.70 -4.31 14.44
C GLU A 492 -19.22 -5.62 13.82
N LEU A 493 -19.98 -6.71 14.04
CA LEU A 493 -19.71 -7.98 13.36
C LEU A 493 -20.10 -7.87 11.89
N VAL A 494 -19.10 -7.84 11.02
CA VAL A 494 -19.28 -7.64 9.59
C VAL A 494 -19.07 -8.90 8.75
N VAL A 495 -18.23 -9.83 9.22
CA VAL A 495 -18.03 -11.15 8.57
C VAL A 495 -18.26 -12.26 9.59
N LYS A 496 -18.98 -13.30 9.16
CA LYS A 496 -19.18 -14.54 9.92
C LYS A 496 -18.98 -15.74 9.00
N ASN A 497 -18.05 -16.65 9.38
CA ASN A 497 -17.69 -17.85 8.60
C ASN A 497 -17.27 -17.51 7.14
N GLY A 498 -16.54 -16.42 6.95
CA GLY A 498 -16.09 -15.95 5.64
C GLY A 498 -17.20 -15.34 4.76
N ILE A 499 -18.35 -15.00 5.33
CA ILE A 499 -19.48 -14.38 4.62
C ILE A 499 -19.76 -13.03 5.25
N VAL A 500 -19.91 -11.99 4.42
CA VAL A 500 -20.33 -10.66 4.87
C VAL A 500 -21.78 -10.72 5.38
N VAL A 501 -21.99 -10.32 6.63
CA VAL A 501 -23.30 -10.35 7.30
C VAL A 501 -23.84 -8.94 7.58
N LYS A 502 -23.00 -7.92 7.53
CA LYS A 502 -23.37 -6.52 7.71
C LYS A 502 -22.47 -5.63 6.87
N VAL A 503 -23.03 -4.64 6.21
CA VAL A 503 -22.29 -3.61 5.48
C VAL A 503 -22.09 -2.40 6.39
N VAL A 504 -20.86 -1.89 6.43
CA VAL A 504 -20.49 -0.68 7.15
C VAL A 504 -19.59 0.19 6.27
N TRP A 505 -19.49 1.47 6.60
CA TRP A 505 -18.59 2.39 5.93
C TRP A 505 -17.37 2.63 6.79
N GLY A 506 -16.19 2.37 6.24
CA GLY A 506 -14.92 2.76 6.86
C GLY A 506 -14.64 4.25 6.71
N LYS A 507 -13.65 4.73 7.45
CA LYS A 507 -13.29 6.15 7.53
C LYS A 507 -12.15 6.49 6.57
N THR A 508 -12.06 7.77 6.19
CA THR A 508 -10.93 8.29 5.41
C THR A 508 -9.92 8.95 6.36
N HIS A 509 -8.67 8.49 6.31
CA HIS A 509 -7.57 9.03 7.11
C HIS A 509 -6.82 10.10 6.33
N THR A 510 -6.58 11.25 6.94
CA THR A 510 -5.89 12.40 6.35
C THR A 510 -4.86 12.98 7.31
N ALA A 511 -3.90 13.75 6.81
CA ALA A 511 -2.96 14.53 7.62
C ALA A 511 -3.13 16.02 7.33
N LYS A 512 -3.13 16.85 8.37
CA LYS A 512 -3.35 18.30 8.28
C LYS A 512 -2.26 19.08 9.03
N PRO A 513 -0.99 18.99 8.61
CA PRO A 513 0.07 19.80 9.20
C PRO A 513 -0.18 21.29 8.96
N ALA A 514 0.26 22.14 9.88
CA ALA A 514 0.13 23.60 9.74
C ALA A 514 1.01 24.14 8.59
N PHE A 515 0.54 25.17 7.90
CA PHE A 515 1.27 25.89 6.86
C PHE A 515 0.90 27.38 6.84
N ASP A 516 1.75 28.19 6.22
CA ASP A 516 1.48 29.59 5.99
C ASP A 516 0.52 29.76 4.82
N ILE A 517 -0.68 30.29 5.09
CA ILE A 517 -1.71 30.51 4.07
C ILE A 517 -1.24 31.45 2.94
N GLY A 518 -0.20 32.23 3.17
CA GLY A 518 0.42 33.08 2.15
C GLY A 518 0.90 32.32 0.91
N VAL A 519 1.15 31.01 1.04
CA VAL A 519 1.50 30.14 -0.10
C VAL A 519 0.40 30.15 -1.18
N GLU A 520 -0.86 30.29 -0.82
CA GLU A 520 -2.00 30.30 -1.77
C GLU A 520 -1.96 31.46 -2.75
N LYS A 521 -1.37 32.59 -2.36
CA LYS A 521 -1.20 33.73 -3.29
C LYS A 521 -0.33 33.36 -4.48
N ASN A 522 0.77 32.66 -4.24
CA ASN A 522 1.69 32.22 -5.28
C ASN A 522 1.07 31.08 -6.09
N LEU A 523 0.40 30.16 -5.42
CA LEU A 523 -0.31 29.05 -6.08
C LEU A 523 -1.43 29.56 -6.98
N LYS A 524 -2.23 30.55 -6.52
CA LYS A 524 -3.26 31.13 -7.36
C LYS A 524 -2.69 31.73 -8.65
N ALA A 525 -1.60 32.50 -8.57
CA ALA A 525 -0.94 33.05 -9.74
C ALA A 525 -0.42 31.98 -10.69
N TYR A 526 0.09 30.86 -10.13
CA TYR A 526 0.53 29.71 -10.90
C TYR A 526 -0.63 29.00 -11.60
N PHE A 527 -1.74 28.72 -10.87
CA PHE A 527 -2.95 28.11 -11.43
C PHE A 527 -3.56 28.97 -12.54
N ASP A 528 -3.74 30.27 -12.30
CA ASP A 528 -4.29 31.19 -13.30
C ASP A 528 -3.48 31.23 -14.60
N ARG A 529 -2.17 30.91 -14.52
CA ARG A 529 -1.28 30.91 -15.68
C ARG A 529 -1.16 29.57 -16.41
N TYR A 530 -1.17 28.45 -15.67
CA TYR A 530 -0.76 27.15 -16.21
C TYR A 530 -1.86 26.08 -16.16
N HIS A 531 -2.93 26.27 -15.38
CA HIS A 531 -4.02 25.30 -15.24
C HIS A 531 -5.31 25.80 -15.89
N THR A 532 -6.15 24.86 -16.30
CA THR A 532 -7.51 25.15 -16.79
C THR A 532 -8.54 25.20 -15.67
N ILE A 533 -8.20 24.66 -14.49
CA ILE A 533 -9.04 24.72 -13.29
C ILE A 533 -8.56 25.84 -12.36
N GLN A 534 -9.48 26.42 -11.62
CA GLN A 534 -9.16 27.41 -10.60
C GLN A 534 -8.62 26.71 -9.33
N LEU A 535 -7.81 27.44 -8.54
CA LEU A 535 -7.24 26.92 -7.30
C LEU A 535 -8.32 26.39 -6.33
N ASP A 536 -9.46 27.11 -6.23
CA ASP A 536 -10.54 26.69 -5.34
C ASP A 536 -11.24 25.41 -5.80
N ASN A 537 -11.28 25.15 -7.11
CA ASN A 537 -11.80 23.89 -7.65
C ASN A 537 -10.84 22.71 -7.49
N PHE A 538 -9.58 22.99 -7.20
CA PHE A 538 -8.59 21.95 -6.93
C PHE A 538 -8.71 21.39 -5.51
N LYS A 539 -9.01 22.24 -4.54
CA LYS A 539 -9.14 21.85 -3.13
C LYS A 539 -10.37 20.95 -2.92
N ILE A 540 -10.21 19.92 -2.10
CA ILE A 540 -11.27 18.98 -1.74
C ILE A 540 -11.75 19.30 -0.33
N SER A 541 -13.05 19.55 -0.16
CA SER A 541 -13.65 19.76 1.16
C SER A 541 -13.87 18.45 1.92
N ASN A 542 -14.04 18.55 3.22
CA ASN A 542 -14.37 17.39 4.05
C ASN A 542 -15.73 16.80 3.66
N ASP A 543 -16.67 17.66 3.30
CA ASP A 543 -18.05 17.25 2.96
C ASP A 543 -18.07 16.38 1.69
N GLU A 544 -17.21 16.67 0.72
CA GLU A 544 -17.10 15.85 -0.50
C GLU A 544 -16.71 14.38 -0.23
N ILE A 545 -16.00 14.12 0.88
CA ILE A 545 -15.52 12.78 1.24
C ILE A 545 -16.47 12.07 2.22
N ALA A 546 -17.09 12.82 3.13
CA ALA A 546 -17.84 12.28 4.27
C ALA A 546 -19.36 12.47 4.15
N GLU A 547 -19.86 12.95 3.01
CA GLU A 547 -21.28 13.18 2.80
C GLU A 547 -22.09 11.85 2.78
N ASP A 548 -23.35 11.92 3.19
CA ASP A 548 -24.34 10.83 3.15
C ASP A 548 -24.00 9.57 3.98
N GLY A 549 -23.24 9.73 5.07
CA GLY A 549 -22.94 8.61 5.97
C GLY A 549 -21.94 7.58 5.42
N ARG A 550 -21.21 7.92 4.36
CA ARG A 550 -20.16 7.09 3.75
C ARG A 550 -18.87 7.05 4.59
N GLY A 551 -18.99 6.99 5.90
CA GLY A 551 -17.90 7.06 6.85
C GLY A 551 -17.58 8.49 7.26
N GLY A 552 -16.56 8.66 8.07
CA GLY A 552 -16.08 9.96 8.54
C GLY A 552 -14.65 10.20 8.12
N ILE A 553 -14.13 11.39 8.43
CA ILE A 553 -12.72 11.70 8.27
C ILE A 553 -12.03 11.58 9.62
N ILE A 554 -10.89 10.92 9.66
CA ILE A 554 -9.95 10.94 10.79
C ILE A 554 -8.75 11.77 10.38
N ILE A 555 -8.48 12.83 11.16
CA ILE A 555 -7.27 13.62 10.99
C ILE A 555 -6.22 13.00 11.91
N GLU A 556 -5.19 12.40 11.32
CA GLU A 556 -4.08 11.87 12.06
C GLU A 556 -3.17 13.02 12.50
N THR A 557 -2.90 13.05 13.79
CA THR A 557 -2.03 14.08 14.38
C THR A 557 -0.56 13.70 14.17
N PRO A 558 0.32 14.70 13.98
CA PRO A 558 1.75 14.47 13.94
C PRO A 558 2.23 13.68 15.18
N SER A 559 3.13 12.73 14.98
CA SER A 559 3.81 12.06 16.09
C SER A 559 4.75 13.07 16.74
N ASN A 560 4.56 13.35 18.03
CA ASN A 560 5.50 14.14 18.83
C ASN A 560 6.81 13.36 19.04
#